data_0521d6449cd54a0bea05042366e2d6c0
#
_entry.id   0521d6449cd54a0bea05042366e2d6c0
#
_cell.length_a   1.000
_cell.length_b   1.000
_cell.length_c   1.000
_cell.angle_alpha   90.00
_cell.angle_beta   90.00
_cell.angle_gamma   90.00
#
_symmetry.space_group_name_H-M   'P 1'
#
loop_
_entity.id
_entity.type
_entity.pdbx_description
1 polymer ?
#
loop_
_entity_poly.entity_id
_entity_poly.type
_entity_poly.pdbx_seq_one_letter_code
_entity_poly.pdbx_strand_id
1 'polypeptide(L)'
;MVFAGMQKLSLLDYPGVVACTLFTLGCNFRCPWCHNAGLVLPEQFPEGTLDGEEVLRFLKKRQGILDGVAVTGGEPLLHEELADFLPEVKALGYRVKLDTNGSFPERLINLVERGLVDRVAMDVKNGPSHYGRTIGLKGAVPAAVEKTKDYLLSGSVDYEFRTTVVRGFHTEESLLEAADWIQGAKVWYLQQFQDSGALINGEGLSAFSNEEMEHLLSILQNKLPAVKLRGI
;
A
#
# COMPACT_ATOMS: atom_id res chain seq x y z
N MET A 1 -5.06 20.04 -1.58
CA MET A 1 -4.75 18.74 -0.93
C MET A 1 -3.69 18.93 0.14
N VAL A 2 -3.79 18.21 1.28
CA VAL A 2 -2.85 18.31 2.40
C VAL A 2 -2.19 16.96 2.62
N PHE A 3 -0.89 16.96 2.91
CA PHE A 3 -0.09 15.76 3.22
C PHE A 3 0.45 15.82 4.65
N ALA A 4 0.52 14.68 5.32
CA ALA A 4 1.13 14.56 6.64
C ALA A 4 2.63 14.86 6.63
N GLY A 5 3.28 14.56 5.51
CA GLY A 5 4.72 14.76 5.34
C GLY A 5 5.22 14.24 4.00
N MET A 6 6.51 14.40 3.79
CA MET A 6 7.19 13.98 2.58
C MET A 6 8.59 13.45 2.89
N GLN A 7 8.91 12.26 2.41
CA GLN A 7 10.28 11.79 2.27
C GLN A 7 10.84 12.30 0.95
N LYS A 8 11.81 13.20 1.02
CA LYS A 8 12.30 13.96 -0.14
C LYS A 8 13.03 13.12 -1.19
N LEU A 9 13.52 11.93 -0.80
CA LEU A 9 14.19 10.96 -1.66
C LEU A 9 13.97 9.55 -1.13
N SER A 10 13.55 8.66 -1.99
CA SER A 10 13.44 7.22 -1.72
C SER A 10 13.88 6.43 -2.93
N LEU A 11 14.62 5.34 -2.69
CA LEU A 11 14.98 4.32 -3.69
C LEU A 11 14.18 3.02 -3.49
N LEU A 12 13.34 2.97 -2.47
CA LEU A 12 12.62 1.77 -2.04
C LEU A 12 11.13 1.83 -2.38
N ASP A 13 10.50 3.01 -2.19
CA ASP A 13 9.04 3.13 -2.28
C ASP A 13 8.51 3.03 -3.71
N TYR A 14 9.34 3.34 -4.70
CA TYR A 14 9.03 3.12 -6.11
C TYR A 14 10.14 2.29 -6.78
N PRO A 15 10.03 0.96 -6.83
CA PRO A 15 11.10 0.10 -7.34
C PRO A 15 11.58 0.50 -8.74
N GLY A 16 12.88 0.73 -8.87
CA GLY A 16 13.53 1.14 -10.14
C GLY A 16 13.33 2.61 -10.53
N VAL A 17 12.82 3.44 -9.61
CA VAL A 17 12.57 4.88 -9.81
C VAL A 17 13.15 5.66 -8.65
N VAL A 18 13.92 6.70 -8.94
CA VAL A 18 14.33 7.67 -7.90
C VAL A 18 13.13 8.56 -7.61
N ALA A 19 12.53 8.41 -6.44
CA ALA A 19 11.25 9.05 -6.12
C ALA A 19 11.29 9.86 -4.82
N CYS A 20 10.34 10.76 -4.64
CA CYS A 20 9.92 11.17 -3.30
C CYS A 20 8.65 10.42 -2.90
N THR A 21 8.39 10.37 -1.59
CA THR A 21 7.20 9.71 -1.04
C THR A 21 6.35 10.73 -0.30
N LEU A 22 5.08 10.80 -0.64
CA LEU A 22 4.08 11.67 -0.03
C LEU A 22 3.18 10.84 0.87
N PHE A 23 2.98 11.30 2.11
CA PHE A 23 2.16 10.61 3.10
C PHE A 23 0.84 11.33 3.31
N THR A 24 -0.29 10.65 3.08
CA THR A 24 -1.64 11.18 3.32
C THR A 24 -2.10 10.87 4.75
N LEU A 25 -3.03 11.67 5.25
CA LEU A 25 -3.68 11.49 6.56
C LEU A 25 -4.96 10.66 6.44
N GLY A 26 -5.29 9.95 7.51
CA GLY A 26 -6.53 9.18 7.61
C GLY A 26 -6.48 7.86 6.87
N CYS A 27 -7.22 6.90 7.39
CA CYS A 27 -7.45 5.60 6.78
C CYS A 27 -8.83 5.09 7.23
N ASN A 28 -9.51 4.37 6.37
CA ASN A 28 -10.78 3.73 6.69
C ASN A 28 -10.61 2.33 7.30
N PHE A 29 -9.38 1.79 7.33
CA PHE A 29 -9.04 0.55 8.04
C PHE A 29 -8.40 0.84 9.40
N ARG A 30 -8.42 -0.15 10.30
CA ARG A 30 -7.84 -0.10 11.64
C ARG A 30 -7.00 -1.36 11.89
N CYS A 31 -6.09 -1.68 10.94
CA CYS A 31 -5.20 -2.83 11.05
C CYS A 31 -4.39 -2.72 12.35
N PRO A 32 -4.45 -3.71 13.28
CA PRO A 32 -3.79 -3.62 14.58
C PRO A 32 -2.27 -3.37 14.48
N TRP A 33 -1.61 -3.96 13.49
CA TRP A 33 -0.18 -3.80 13.25
C TRP A 33 0.20 -2.60 12.37
N CYS A 34 -0.69 -1.63 12.19
CA CYS A 34 -0.38 -0.48 11.36
C CYS A 34 0.80 0.29 11.93
N HIS A 35 1.91 0.37 11.15
CA HIS A 35 3.11 1.13 11.54
C HIS A 35 2.89 2.65 11.51
N ASN A 36 1.85 3.08 10.79
CA ASN A 36 1.52 4.49 10.58
C ASN A 36 0.34 4.92 11.47
N ALA A 37 0.27 4.48 12.73
CA ALA A 37 -0.81 4.85 13.63
C ALA A 37 -1.02 6.36 13.69
N GLY A 38 0.07 7.14 13.72
CA GLY A 38 0.04 8.60 13.68
C GLY A 38 -0.49 9.22 12.38
N LEU A 39 -0.66 8.44 11.31
CA LEU A 39 -1.32 8.88 10.07
C LEU A 39 -2.77 8.38 9.97
N VAL A 40 -3.16 7.42 10.81
CA VAL A 40 -4.47 6.73 10.75
C VAL A 40 -5.42 7.23 11.82
N LEU A 41 -4.91 7.51 13.04
CA LEU A 41 -5.69 7.93 14.19
C LEU A 41 -5.68 9.46 14.28
N PRO A 42 -6.83 10.14 14.16
CA PRO A 42 -6.89 11.61 14.13
C PRO A 42 -6.24 12.28 15.34
N GLU A 43 -6.34 11.64 16.51
CA GLU A 43 -5.75 12.12 17.78
C GLU A 43 -4.21 12.06 17.81
N GLN A 44 -3.60 11.38 16.85
CA GLN A 44 -2.15 11.22 16.71
C GLN A 44 -1.58 11.92 15.47
N PHE A 45 -2.41 12.67 14.74
CA PHE A 45 -1.93 13.36 13.54
C PHE A 45 -0.80 14.33 13.89
N PRO A 46 0.24 14.44 13.03
CA PRO A 46 1.34 15.36 13.25
C PRO A 46 0.84 16.81 13.27
N GLU A 47 1.46 17.64 14.09
CA GLU A 47 1.11 19.08 14.18
C GLU A 47 1.43 19.86 12.89
N GLY A 48 2.44 19.41 12.12
CA GLY A 48 2.86 20.03 10.87
C GLY A 48 2.36 19.21 9.67
N THR A 49 1.77 19.89 8.70
CA THR A 49 1.34 19.31 7.42
C THR A 49 1.96 20.08 6.27
N LEU A 50 2.02 19.46 5.09
CA LEU A 50 2.47 20.09 3.86
C LEU A 50 1.29 20.38 2.95
N ASP A 51 1.21 21.60 2.47
CA ASP A 51 0.26 21.95 1.44
C ASP A 51 0.69 21.41 0.06
N GLY A 52 -0.28 21.04 -0.77
CA GLY A 52 -0.04 20.57 -2.14
C GLY A 52 0.78 21.53 -2.99
N GLU A 53 0.59 22.84 -2.83
CA GLU A 53 1.42 23.85 -3.51
C GLU A 53 2.89 23.82 -3.07
N GLU A 54 3.16 23.55 -1.78
CA GLU A 54 4.53 23.39 -1.28
C GLU A 54 5.19 22.16 -1.88
N VAL A 55 4.44 21.05 -1.97
CA VAL A 55 4.90 19.83 -2.62
C VAL A 55 5.21 20.08 -4.09
N LEU A 56 4.33 20.76 -4.84
CA LEU A 56 4.55 21.09 -6.25
C LEU A 56 5.75 22.01 -6.46
N ARG A 57 5.96 22.99 -5.57
CA ARG A 57 7.16 23.84 -5.59
C ARG A 57 8.44 23.03 -5.35
N PHE A 58 8.40 22.04 -4.47
CA PHE A 58 9.51 21.11 -4.26
C PHE A 58 9.76 20.26 -5.51
N LEU A 59 8.72 19.64 -6.07
CA LEU A 59 8.83 18.79 -7.25
C LEU A 59 9.40 19.59 -8.44
N LYS A 60 8.92 20.80 -8.68
CA LYS A 60 9.45 21.69 -9.74
C LYS A 60 10.96 21.93 -9.62
N LYS A 61 11.48 22.05 -8.38
CA LYS A 61 12.92 22.22 -8.14
C LYS A 61 13.72 20.91 -8.29
N ARG A 62 13.05 19.75 -8.35
CA ARG A 62 13.66 18.42 -8.42
C ARG A 62 13.52 17.75 -9.78
N GLN A 63 13.00 18.43 -10.79
CA GLN A 63 12.98 17.94 -12.18
C GLN A 63 14.41 17.61 -12.62
N GLY A 64 14.59 16.47 -13.28
CA GLY A 64 15.90 15.94 -13.69
C GLY A 64 16.74 15.31 -12.56
N ILE A 65 16.23 15.29 -11.32
CA ILE A 65 16.86 14.61 -10.17
C ILE A 65 15.98 13.43 -9.71
N LEU A 66 14.67 13.69 -9.55
CA LEU A 66 13.69 12.68 -9.26
C LEU A 66 12.97 12.27 -10.55
N ASP A 67 12.64 10.99 -10.66
CA ASP A 67 11.90 10.39 -11.78
C ASP A 67 10.44 10.10 -11.44
N GLY A 68 10.10 10.07 -10.15
CA GLY A 68 8.76 9.71 -9.72
C GLY A 68 8.34 10.21 -8.36
N VAL A 69 7.05 9.98 -8.09
CA VAL A 69 6.40 10.28 -6.83
C VAL A 69 5.65 9.02 -6.38
N ALA A 70 5.90 8.56 -5.16
CA ALA A 70 5.08 7.56 -4.49
C ALA A 70 4.07 8.26 -3.58
N VAL A 71 2.80 7.91 -3.67
CA VAL A 71 1.74 8.42 -2.78
C VAL A 71 1.28 7.27 -1.91
N THR A 72 1.39 7.43 -0.60
CA THR A 72 1.11 6.43 0.42
C THR A 72 0.58 7.11 1.70
N GLY A 73 0.72 6.50 2.86
CA GLY A 73 0.39 7.11 4.16
C GLY A 73 -0.68 6.32 4.91
N GLY A 74 -1.84 6.93 5.17
CA GLY A 74 -3.06 6.24 5.56
C GLY A 74 -3.66 5.50 4.36
N GLU A 75 -4.79 6.00 3.85
CA GLU A 75 -5.33 5.56 2.55
C GLU A 75 -5.41 6.77 1.61
N PRO A 76 -4.55 6.85 0.58
CA PRO A 76 -4.54 8.00 -0.32
C PRO A 76 -5.86 8.24 -1.04
N LEU A 77 -6.55 7.17 -1.42
CA LEU A 77 -7.82 7.26 -2.13
C LEU A 77 -9.00 7.70 -1.25
N LEU A 78 -8.77 7.92 0.05
CA LEU A 78 -9.74 8.58 0.92
C LEU A 78 -9.94 10.07 0.50
N HIS A 79 -8.93 10.67 -0.12
CA HIS A 79 -8.89 12.08 -0.53
C HIS A 79 -9.28 12.26 -1.99
N GLU A 80 -10.43 12.87 -2.26
CA GLU A 80 -10.91 13.14 -3.62
C GLU A 80 -10.02 14.14 -4.36
N GLU A 81 -9.42 15.06 -3.61
CA GLU A 81 -8.51 16.10 -4.14
C GLU A 81 -7.25 15.52 -4.80
N LEU A 82 -6.96 14.24 -4.58
CA LEU A 82 -5.86 13.57 -5.27
C LEU A 82 -6.05 13.57 -6.79
N ALA A 83 -7.30 13.52 -7.25
CA ALA A 83 -7.65 13.57 -8.68
C ALA A 83 -7.38 14.93 -9.34
N ASP A 84 -7.26 16.00 -8.55
CA ASP A 84 -6.90 17.34 -9.02
C ASP A 84 -5.40 17.63 -8.84
N PHE A 85 -4.76 17.02 -7.85
CA PHE A 85 -3.34 17.18 -7.57
C PHE A 85 -2.44 16.42 -8.56
N LEU A 86 -2.78 15.16 -8.88
CA LEU A 86 -1.93 14.31 -9.73
C LEU A 86 -1.73 14.83 -11.16
N PRO A 87 -2.69 15.52 -11.83
CA PRO A 87 -2.44 16.13 -13.13
C PRO A 87 -1.28 17.11 -13.11
N GLU A 88 -1.12 17.90 -12.03
CA GLU A 88 -0.01 18.84 -11.89
C GLU A 88 1.33 18.10 -11.71
N VAL A 89 1.34 17.00 -10.95
CA VAL A 89 2.52 16.12 -10.83
C VAL A 89 2.91 15.51 -12.18
N LYS A 90 1.92 15.04 -12.94
CA LYS A 90 2.14 14.47 -14.29
C LYS A 90 2.64 15.53 -15.28
N ALA A 91 2.12 16.76 -15.20
CA ALA A 91 2.57 17.88 -16.04
C ALA A 91 4.05 18.25 -15.81
N LEU A 92 4.59 17.98 -14.62
CA LEU A 92 6.02 18.11 -14.32
C LEU A 92 6.88 16.94 -14.85
N GLY A 93 6.27 15.91 -15.45
CA GLY A 93 6.95 14.77 -16.08
C GLY A 93 7.21 13.59 -15.13
N TYR A 94 6.67 13.58 -13.92
CA TYR A 94 6.89 12.51 -12.96
C TYR A 94 6.03 11.27 -13.24
N ARG A 95 6.61 10.09 -13.00
CA ARG A 95 5.85 8.86 -12.83
C ARG A 95 5.20 8.83 -11.45
N VAL A 96 4.01 8.28 -11.36
CA VAL A 96 3.25 8.19 -10.11
C VAL A 96 3.02 6.73 -9.72
N LYS A 97 3.44 6.36 -8.52
CA LYS A 97 3.06 5.12 -7.85
C LYS A 97 2.06 5.41 -6.74
N LEU A 98 0.99 4.63 -6.69
CA LEU A 98 -0.04 4.73 -5.67
C LEU A 98 -0.05 3.47 -4.81
N ASP A 99 0.10 3.63 -3.50
CA ASP A 99 -0.12 2.58 -2.52
C ASP A 99 -1.56 2.67 -2.00
N THR A 100 -2.29 1.54 -1.96
CA THR A 100 -3.69 1.55 -1.54
C THR A 100 -4.08 0.26 -0.81
N ASN A 101 -5.04 0.36 0.07
CA ASN A 101 -5.70 -0.78 0.69
C ASN A 101 -6.83 -1.40 -0.18
N GLY A 102 -7.09 -0.81 -1.34
CA GLY A 102 -8.03 -1.31 -2.34
C GLY A 102 -9.51 -0.97 -2.07
N SER A 103 -9.83 -0.18 -1.06
CA SER A 103 -11.23 0.06 -0.66
C SER A 103 -11.98 1.13 -1.47
N PHE A 104 -11.33 1.76 -2.45
CA PHE A 104 -11.93 2.80 -3.31
C PHE A 104 -11.74 2.49 -4.80
N PRO A 105 -12.37 1.42 -5.34
CA PRO A 105 -12.16 0.97 -6.71
C PRO A 105 -12.49 2.02 -7.77
N GLU A 106 -13.59 2.76 -7.62
CA GLU A 106 -14.00 3.76 -8.60
C GLU A 106 -12.99 4.90 -8.73
N ARG A 107 -12.43 5.34 -7.59
CA ARG A 107 -11.39 6.39 -7.57
C ARG A 107 -10.10 5.89 -8.19
N LEU A 108 -9.68 4.66 -7.86
CA LEU A 108 -8.49 4.04 -8.46
C LEU A 108 -8.64 3.93 -9.98
N ILE A 109 -9.75 3.33 -10.45
CA ILE A 109 -10.03 3.14 -11.87
C ILE A 109 -10.00 4.48 -12.62
N ASN A 110 -10.66 5.50 -12.08
CA ASN A 110 -10.66 6.84 -12.68
C ASN A 110 -9.25 7.42 -12.82
N LEU A 111 -8.40 7.30 -11.78
CA LEU A 111 -7.02 7.80 -11.83
C LEU A 111 -6.17 7.04 -12.87
N VAL A 112 -6.33 5.72 -12.95
CA VAL A 112 -5.60 4.87 -13.91
C VAL A 112 -6.05 5.18 -15.35
N GLU A 113 -7.35 5.22 -15.61
CA GLU A 113 -7.90 5.49 -16.95
C GLU A 113 -7.53 6.89 -17.47
N ARG A 114 -7.35 7.86 -16.57
CA ARG A 114 -6.85 9.20 -16.90
C ARG A 114 -5.32 9.25 -17.08
N GLY A 115 -4.60 8.14 -16.92
CA GLY A 115 -3.15 8.09 -17.02
C GLY A 115 -2.41 8.84 -15.90
N LEU A 116 -3.05 9.02 -14.75
CA LEU A 116 -2.50 9.76 -13.60
C LEU A 116 -1.69 8.87 -12.65
N VAL A 117 -1.84 7.54 -12.75
CA VAL A 117 -1.11 6.54 -11.97
C VAL A 117 -0.45 5.56 -12.93
N ASP A 118 0.86 5.38 -12.79
CA ASP A 118 1.67 4.49 -13.63
C ASP A 118 1.88 3.12 -12.99
N ARG A 119 1.80 3.03 -11.67
CA ARG A 119 1.93 1.79 -10.91
C ARG A 119 1.08 1.80 -9.65
N VAL A 120 0.51 0.66 -9.32
CA VAL A 120 -0.27 0.47 -8.08
C VAL A 120 0.38 -0.60 -7.21
N ALA A 121 0.53 -0.32 -5.91
CA ALA A 121 0.81 -1.34 -4.92
C ALA A 121 -0.43 -1.51 -4.04
N MET A 122 -1.11 -2.63 -4.16
CA MET A 122 -2.28 -2.92 -3.35
C MET A 122 -1.92 -3.86 -2.20
N ASP A 123 -2.31 -3.50 -1.01
CA ASP A 123 -2.15 -4.35 0.17
C ASP A 123 -3.25 -5.41 0.24
N VAL A 124 -2.89 -6.66 0.06
CA VAL A 124 -3.70 -7.85 0.37
C VAL A 124 -3.47 -8.17 1.85
N LYS A 125 -4.46 -7.84 2.69
CA LYS A 125 -4.24 -7.86 4.14
C LYS A 125 -4.29 -9.27 4.73
N ASN A 126 -5.04 -10.20 4.14
CA ASN A 126 -5.12 -11.63 4.50
C ASN A 126 -5.96 -12.40 3.45
N GLY A 127 -6.13 -13.70 3.66
CA GLY A 127 -7.14 -14.50 2.96
C GLY A 127 -8.57 -14.02 3.25
N PRO A 128 -9.52 -14.22 2.32
CA PRO A 128 -10.90 -13.74 2.42
C PRO A 128 -11.59 -14.02 3.74
N SER A 129 -11.48 -15.24 4.29
CA SER A 129 -12.14 -15.62 5.55
C SER A 129 -11.61 -14.87 6.77
N HIS A 130 -10.38 -14.35 6.71
CA HIS A 130 -9.71 -13.65 7.80
C HIS A 130 -9.64 -12.13 7.60
N TYR A 131 -10.07 -11.64 6.44
CA TYR A 131 -9.81 -10.26 6.00
C TYR A 131 -10.41 -9.22 6.95
N GLY A 132 -11.69 -9.35 7.31
CA GLY A 132 -12.37 -8.40 8.18
C GLY A 132 -11.68 -8.23 9.53
N ARG A 133 -11.35 -9.34 10.21
CA ARG A 133 -10.59 -9.31 11.48
C ARG A 133 -9.24 -8.60 11.30
N THR A 134 -8.59 -8.85 10.18
CA THR A 134 -7.26 -8.33 9.87
C THR A 134 -7.24 -6.81 9.70
N ILE A 135 -8.29 -6.24 9.14
CA ILE A 135 -8.42 -4.79 8.91
C ILE A 135 -9.13 -4.04 10.04
N GLY A 136 -9.42 -4.73 11.15
CA GLY A 136 -10.13 -4.17 12.30
C GLY A 136 -11.62 -3.93 12.08
N LEU A 137 -12.23 -4.61 11.11
CA LEU A 137 -13.67 -4.57 10.80
C LEU A 137 -14.31 -5.94 11.05
N LYS A 138 -15.64 -5.96 11.17
CA LYS A 138 -16.40 -7.21 11.24
C LYS A 138 -16.78 -7.67 9.82
N GLY A 139 -16.74 -8.98 9.59
CA GLY A 139 -17.22 -9.58 8.36
C GLY A 139 -16.12 -10.06 7.41
N ALA A 140 -16.53 -10.38 6.19
CA ALA A 140 -15.66 -10.86 5.10
C ALA A 140 -14.90 -9.72 4.41
N VAL A 141 -14.21 -10.05 3.32
CA VAL A 141 -13.57 -9.06 2.43
C VAL A 141 -14.61 -8.03 1.98
N PRO A 142 -14.35 -6.72 2.09
CA PRO A 142 -15.21 -5.72 1.51
C PRO A 142 -15.31 -5.88 -0.02
N ALA A 143 -16.51 -5.84 -0.57
CA ALA A 143 -16.74 -5.97 -2.02
C ALA A 143 -15.92 -4.97 -2.86
N ALA A 144 -15.66 -3.79 -2.30
CA ALA A 144 -14.80 -2.77 -2.91
C ALA A 144 -13.37 -3.27 -3.11
N VAL A 145 -12.80 -3.96 -2.09
CA VAL A 145 -11.44 -4.53 -2.16
C VAL A 145 -11.38 -5.62 -3.22
N GLU A 146 -12.41 -6.45 -3.29
CA GLU A 146 -12.51 -7.50 -4.31
C GLU A 146 -12.55 -6.90 -5.73
N LYS A 147 -13.35 -5.87 -5.94
CA LYS A 147 -13.41 -5.15 -7.22
C LYS A 147 -12.07 -4.54 -7.62
N THR A 148 -11.33 -3.94 -6.66
CA THR A 148 -9.99 -3.41 -6.93
C THR A 148 -9.02 -4.52 -7.31
N LYS A 149 -9.02 -5.64 -6.59
CA LYS A 149 -8.18 -6.81 -6.90
C LYS A 149 -8.45 -7.31 -8.32
N ASP A 150 -9.72 -7.49 -8.70
CA ASP A 150 -10.10 -7.98 -10.03
C ASP A 150 -9.69 -7.01 -11.15
N TYR A 151 -9.83 -5.71 -10.91
CA TYR A 151 -9.36 -4.67 -11.83
C TYR A 151 -7.84 -4.75 -12.04
N LEU A 152 -7.05 -4.90 -10.99
CA LEU A 152 -5.60 -5.02 -11.09
C LEU A 152 -5.19 -6.32 -11.80
N LEU A 153 -5.85 -7.44 -11.50
CA LEU A 153 -5.61 -8.72 -12.17
C LEU A 153 -5.89 -8.65 -13.69
N SER A 154 -6.78 -7.77 -14.14
CA SER A 154 -7.01 -7.56 -15.58
C SER A 154 -5.80 -6.96 -16.30
N GLY A 155 -4.82 -6.40 -15.56
CA GLY A 155 -3.58 -5.88 -16.11
C GLY A 155 -3.69 -4.49 -16.73
N SER A 156 -4.71 -3.71 -16.37
CA SER A 156 -4.95 -2.35 -16.88
C SER A 156 -3.87 -1.34 -16.50
N VAL A 157 -3.07 -1.63 -15.47
CA VAL A 157 -1.93 -0.83 -15.00
C VAL A 157 -0.82 -1.76 -14.51
N ASP A 158 0.42 -1.29 -14.41
CA ASP A 158 1.47 -2.03 -13.71
C ASP A 158 1.15 -2.07 -12.21
N TYR A 159 1.28 -3.25 -11.59
CA TYR A 159 0.90 -3.42 -10.19
C TYR A 159 1.73 -4.48 -9.47
N GLU A 160 1.67 -4.39 -8.15
CA GLU A 160 2.10 -5.43 -7.21
C GLU A 160 1.08 -5.61 -6.10
N PHE A 161 0.91 -6.84 -5.62
CA PHE A 161 0.27 -7.12 -4.35
C PHE A 161 1.32 -7.21 -3.25
N ARG A 162 0.93 -6.80 -2.02
CA ARG A 162 1.80 -6.86 -0.83
C ARG A 162 1.01 -7.39 0.36
N THR A 163 1.68 -8.15 1.20
CA THR A 163 1.16 -8.59 2.50
C THR A 163 2.24 -8.47 3.55
N THR A 164 2.02 -7.67 4.59
CA THR A 164 2.83 -7.71 5.80
C THR A 164 2.40 -8.91 6.62
N VAL A 165 3.29 -9.89 6.76
CA VAL A 165 3.01 -11.17 7.46
C VAL A 165 3.27 -10.98 8.94
N VAL A 166 2.21 -11.13 9.75
CA VAL A 166 2.20 -10.85 11.20
C VAL A 166 1.72 -12.08 11.96
N ARG A 167 2.52 -12.59 12.88
CA ARG A 167 2.10 -13.66 13.79
C ARG A 167 0.97 -13.15 14.70
N GLY A 168 -0.08 -13.95 14.85
CA GLY A 168 -1.33 -13.59 15.52
C GLY A 168 -2.46 -13.28 14.52
N PHE A 169 -2.15 -12.93 13.27
CA PHE A 169 -3.13 -12.72 12.21
C PHE A 169 -2.98 -13.67 11.02
N HIS A 170 -1.74 -14.00 10.65
CA HIS A 170 -1.46 -14.85 9.49
C HIS A 170 -1.06 -16.26 9.92
N THR A 171 -1.59 -17.23 9.21
CA THR A 171 -1.21 -18.65 9.27
C THR A 171 -0.91 -19.12 7.85
N GLU A 172 -0.27 -20.27 7.71
CA GLU A 172 -0.06 -20.89 6.40
C GLU A 172 -1.38 -21.03 5.62
N GLU A 173 -2.44 -21.52 6.28
CA GLU A 173 -3.77 -21.69 5.68
C GLU A 173 -4.34 -20.36 5.17
N SER A 174 -4.25 -19.28 5.97
CA SER A 174 -4.79 -17.99 5.60
C SER A 174 -4.02 -17.35 4.44
N LEU A 175 -2.71 -17.59 4.35
CA LEU A 175 -1.88 -17.14 3.23
C LEU A 175 -2.10 -17.97 1.96
N LEU A 176 -2.35 -19.28 2.09
CA LEU A 176 -2.78 -20.13 0.97
C LEU A 176 -4.13 -19.69 0.42
N GLU A 177 -5.08 -19.34 1.28
CA GLU A 177 -6.36 -18.75 0.87
C GLU A 177 -6.16 -17.42 0.14
N ALA A 178 -5.25 -16.56 0.61
CA ALA A 178 -4.89 -15.33 -0.08
C ALA A 178 -4.27 -15.59 -1.46
N ALA A 179 -3.38 -16.59 -1.57
CA ALA A 179 -2.78 -17.00 -2.84
C ALA A 179 -3.82 -17.47 -3.85
N ASP A 180 -4.82 -18.24 -3.40
CA ASP A 180 -5.94 -18.66 -4.25
C ASP A 180 -6.77 -17.46 -4.72
N TRP A 181 -7.03 -16.53 -3.82
CA TRP A 181 -7.86 -15.36 -4.09
C TRP A 181 -7.23 -14.38 -5.10
N ILE A 182 -5.89 -14.32 -5.16
CA ILE A 182 -5.15 -13.48 -6.10
C ILE A 182 -4.50 -14.27 -7.24
N GLN A 183 -5.05 -15.43 -7.60
CA GLN A 183 -4.53 -16.24 -8.71
C GLN A 183 -4.42 -15.41 -10.01
N GLY A 184 -3.29 -15.59 -10.71
CA GLY A 184 -2.95 -14.80 -11.89
C GLY A 184 -2.19 -13.52 -11.59
N ALA A 185 -1.88 -13.22 -10.32
CA ALA A 185 -1.08 -12.07 -9.96
C ALA A 185 0.31 -12.09 -10.61
N LYS A 186 0.76 -10.94 -11.14
CA LYS A 186 2.09 -10.77 -11.74
C LYS A 186 3.20 -10.85 -10.70
N VAL A 187 2.94 -10.34 -9.50
CA VAL A 187 3.85 -10.39 -8.36
C VAL A 187 3.08 -10.18 -7.06
N TRP A 188 3.44 -10.94 -6.03
CA TRP A 188 2.96 -10.77 -4.66
C TRP A 188 4.15 -10.77 -3.70
N TYR A 189 4.36 -9.65 -2.99
CA TYR A 189 5.42 -9.52 -2.01
C TYR A 189 4.91 -9.83 -0.61
N LEU A 190 5.55 -10.78 0.05
CA LEU A 190 5.44 -10.98 1.49
C LEU A 190 6.49 -10.10 2.17
N GLN A 191 6.06 -9.28 3.10
CA GLN A 191 6.90 -8.40 3.89
C GLN A 191 6.90 -8.87 5.34
N GLN A 192 8.08 -9.01 5.93
CA GLN A 192 8.18 -9.36 7.34
C GLN A 192 7.68 -8.20 8.20
N PHE A 193 6.85 -8.52 9.21
CA PHE A 193 6.43 -7.55 10.20
C PHE A 193 7.62 -7.07 11.03
N GLN A 194 7.66 -5.78 11.30
CA GLN A 194 8.60 -5.17 12.24
C GLN A 194 7.81 -4.32 13.23
N ASP A 195 8.02 -4.52 14.52
CA ASP A 195 7.40 -3.68 15.54
C ASP A 195 8.13 -2.33 15.59
N SER A 196 7.44 -1.28 15.18
CA SER A 196 7.96 0.09 15.23
C SER A 196 7.78 0.77 16.59
N GLY A 197 7.12 0.10 17.54
CA GLY A 197 6.73 0.68 18.83
C GLY A 197 5.56 1.66 18.77
N ALA A 198 5.00 1.92 17.57
CA ALA A 198 3.91 2.87 17.34
C ALA A 198 2.74 2.21 16.60
N LEU A 199 2.35 1.01 17.03
CA LEU A 199 1.24 0.26 16.43
C LEU A 199 -0.11 0.73 16.98
N ILE A 200 -1.19 0.52 16.21
CA ILE A 200 -2.56 0.76 16.71
C ILE A 200 -2.88 -0.17 17.90
N ASN A 201 -2.53 -1.46 17.78
CA ASN A 201 -2.60 -2.44 18.86
C ASN A 201 -1.58 -3.55 18.59
N GLY A 202 -0.46 -3.53 19.32
CA GLY A 202 0.62 -4.51 19.18
C GLY A 202 0.50 -5.74 20.09
N GLU A 203 -0.55 -5.84 20.92
CA GLU A 203 -0.68 -6.92 21.89
C GLU A 203 -0.77 -8.29 21.19
N GLY A 204 0.12 -9.21 21.59
CA GLY A 204 0.17 -10.58 21.05
C GLY A 204 0.71 -10.68 19.62
N LEU A 205 1.25 -9.60 19.05
CA LEU A 205 1.83 -9.61 17.72
C LEU A 205 3.34 -9.83 17.76
N SER A 206 3.85 -10.57 16.78
CA SER A 206 5.29 -10.74 16.58
C SER A 206 5.63 -11.03 15.13
N ALA A 207 6.91 -10.88 14.78
CA ALA A 207 7.42 -11.28 13.48
C ALA A 207 7.52 -12.80 13.35
N PHE A 208 7.44 -13.28 12.13
CA PHE A 208 7.96 -14.60 11.77
C PHE A 208 9.48 -14.53 11.65
N SER A 209 10.21 -15.62 11.93
CA SER A 209 11.65 -15.65 11.65
C SER A 209 11.93 -15.67 10.14
N ASN A 210 13.19 -15.42 9.74
CA ASN A 210 13.56 -15.48 8.33
C ASN A 210 13.34 -16.90 7.77
N GLU A 211 13.66 -17.94 8.54
CA GLU A 211 13.46 -19.33 8.15
C GLU A 211 11.97 -19.66 7.98
N GLU A 212 11.11 -19.12 8.85
CA GLU A 212 9.66 -19.28 8.72
C GLU A 212 9.12 -18.53 7.49
N MET A 213 9.64 -17.32 7.20
CA MET A 213 9.26 -16.57 6.00
C MET A 213 9.70 -17.29 4.71
N GLU A 214 10.89 -17.90 4.69
CA GLU A 214 11.37 -18.74 3.59
C GLU A 214 10.53 -20.01 3.42
N HIS A 215 10.12 -20.63 4.51
CA HIS A 215 9.20 -21.76 4.50
C HIS A 215 7.84 -21.39 3.89
N LEU A 216 7.25 -20.30 4.36
CA LEU A 216 5.99 -19.78 3.81
C LEU A 216 6.13 -19.46 2.31
N LEU A 217 7.24 -18.84 1.90
CA LEU A 217 7.53 -18.58 0.48
C LEU A 217 7.50 -19.87 -0.33
N SER A 218 8.22 -20.91 0.13
CA SER A 218 8.31 -22.19 -0.58
C SER A 218 6.93 -22.85 -0.78
N ILE A 219 6.08 -22.81 0.25
CA ILE A 219 4.73 -23.37 0.17
C ILE A 219 3.86 -22.56 -0.80
N LEU A 220 3.89 -21.24 -0.67
CA LEU A 220 3.05 -20.35 -1.47
C LEU A 220 3.46 -20.35 -2.94
N GLN A 221 4.75 -20.50 -3.26
CA GLN A 221 5.25 -20.60 -4.64
C GLN A 221 4.73 -21.82 -5.38
N ASN A 222 4.41 -22.92 -4.69
CA ASN A 222 3.75 -24.08 -5.31
C ASN A 222 2.35 -23.74 -5.83
N LYS A 223 1.71 -22.72 -5.26
CA LYS A 223 0.35 -22.28 -5.60
C LYS A 223 0.35 -21.08 -6.51
N LEU A 224 1.20 -20.10 -6.21
CA LEU A 224 1.36 -18.86 -6.96
C LEU A 224 2.85 -18.58 -7.14
N PRO A 225 3.48 -19.00 -8.26
CA PRO A 225 4.94 -18.84 -8.49
C PRO A 225 5.44 -17.38 -8.44
N ALA A 226 4.53 -16.42 -8.56
CA ALA A 226 4.83 -14.99 -8.53
C ALA A 226 5.10 -14.42 -7.12
N VAL A 227 5.04 -15.25 -6.06
CA VAL A 227 5.33 -14.83 -4.67
C VAL A 227 6.83 -14.57 -4.49
N LYS A 228 7.15 -13.50 -3.77
CA LYS A 228 8.52 -13.10 -3.44
C LYS A 228 8.59 -12.56 -2.00
N LEU A 229 9.76 -12.60 -1.40
CA LEU A 229 10.04 -11.91 -0.15
C LEU A 229 10.56 -10.49 -0.41
N ARG A 230 10.29 -9.57 0.51
CA ARG A 230 10.83 -8.21 0.50
C ARG A 230 11.16 -7.78 1.93
N GLY A 231 12.37 -7.28 2.16
CA GLY A 231 12.78 -6.71 3.45
C GLY A 231 13.09 -7.72 4.54
N ILE A 232 13.64 -8.89 4.15
CA ILE A 232 14.23 -9.87 5.07
C ILE A 232 15.74 -9.97 4.85
#